data_c598b905c1c70ef85a4b812d2d8ac3fb
#
_entry.id   c598b905c1c70ef85a4b812d2d8ac3fb
#
_cell.length_a   1.000
_cell.length_b   1.000
_cell.length_c   1.000
_cell.angle_alpha   90.00
_cell.angle_beta   90.00
_cell.angle_gamma   90.00
#
_symmetry.space_group_name_H-M   'P 1'
#
loop_
_entity.id
_entity.type
_entity.pdbx_description
1 polymer ?
#
loop_
_entity_poly.entity_id
_entity_poly.type
_entity_poly.pdbx_seq_one_letter_code
_entity_poly.pdbx_strand_id
1 'polypeptide(L)'
;MTESDLRERLTAAMRSKDAMTLRALRAVVAAIKNKSIELRGPVPEREITALIQREVKQCRETLDFARKADRADQIAEHEQLLAVLESLLPAAMSEGELREAIQAIVAETGATGLGPVMKALGERYAGRYDGKTASALAREMLTA
;
A
#
# COMPACT_ATOMS: atom_id res chain seq x y z
N MET A 1 1.52 -9.85 -3.02
CA MET A 1 0.18 -10.17 -3.56
C MET A 1 0.25 -10.13 -5.08
N THR A 2 -0.04 -11.25 -5.73
CA THR A 2 -0.05 -11.36 -7.19
C THR A 2 -1.46 -11.12 -7.73
N GLU A 3 -1.58 -10.94 -9.06
CA GLU A 3 -2.89 -10.83 -9.71
C GLU A 3 -3.72 -12.11 -9.50
N SER A 4 -3.07 -13.28 -9.53
CA SER A 4 -3.71 -14.58 -9.26
C SER A 4 -4.30 -14.63 -7.85
N ASP A 5 -3.55 -14.18 -6.84
CA ASP A 5 -4.02 -14.11 -5.46
C ASP A 5 -5.27 -13.22 -5.32
N LEU A 6 -5.28 -12.08 -6.01
CA LEU A 6 -6.42 -11.16 -6.01
C LEU A 6 -7.65 -11.77 -6.66
N ARG A 7 -7.47 -12.50 -7.75
CA ARG A 7 -8.57 -13.19 -8.43
C ARG A 7 -9.17 -14.31 -7.57
N GLU A 8 -8.33 -15.04 -6.85
CA GLU A 8 -8.78 -16.07 -5.90
C GLU A 8 -9.60 -15.44 -4.77
N ARG A 9 -9.13 -14.33 -4.21
CA ARG A 9 -9.86 -13.59 -3.18
C ARG A 9 -11.18 -13.03 -3.71
N LEU A 10 -11.20 -12.54 -4.94
CA LEU A 10 -12.41 -12.06 -5.59
C LEU A 10 -13.45 -13.18 -5.71
N THR A 11 -13.04 -14.35 -6.17
CA THR A 11 -13.90 -15.53 -6.28
C THR A 11 -14.46 -15.95 -4.92
N ALA A 12 -13.61 -15.98 -3.89
CA ALA A 12 -14.03 -16.30 -2.53
C ALA A 12 -15.05 -15.29 -1.99
N ALA A 13 -14.84 -13.99 -2.23
CA ALA A 13 -15.75 -12.95 -1.82
C ALA A 13 -17.11 -13.01 -2.55
N MET A 14 -17.09 -13.40 -3.83
CA MET A 14 -18.32 -13.65 -4.60
C MET A 14 -19.13 -14.81 -4.01
N ARG A 15 -18.46 -15.88 -3.61
CA ARG A 15 -19.10 -17.05 -2.98
C ARG A 15 -19.69 -16.73 -1.61
N SER A 16 -18.97 -15.96 -0.81
CA SER A 16 -19.40 -15.57 0.54
C SER A 16 -20.36 -14.38 0.55
N LYS A 17 -20.58 -13.75 -0.61
CA LYS A 17 -21.43 -12.55 -0.76
C LYS A 17 -20.96 -11.37 0.11
N ASP A 18 -19.65 -11.24 0.28
CA ASP A 18 -19.03 -10.14 1.01
C ASP A 18 -18.93 -8.91 0.12
N ALA A 19 -19.92 -8.03 0.23
CA ALA A 19 -20.08 -6.86 -0.65
C ALA A 19 -18.91 -5.87 -0.53
N MET A 20 -18.37 -5.64 0.68
CA MET A 20 -17.27 -4.71 0.88
C MET A 20 -15.96 -5.24 0.32
N THR A 21 -15.67 -6.51 0.54
CA THR A 21 -14.50 -7.16 -0.04
C THR A 21 -14.58 -7.18 -1.57
N LEU A 22 -15.74 -7.46 -2.13
CA LEU A 22 -15.97 -7.38 -3.58
C LEU A 22 -15.71 -5.98 -4.13
N ARG A 23 -16.20 -4.95 -3.47
CA ARG A 23 -16.01 -3.56 -3.88
C ARG A 23 -14.53 -3.19 -3.89
N ALA A 24 -13.79 -3.52 -2.83
CA ALA A 24 -12.37 -3.26 -2.72
C ALA A 24 -11.57 -3.99 -3.80
N LEU A 25 -11.82 -5.27 -3.97
CA LEU A 25 -11.11 -6.10 -4.95
C LEU A 25 -11.42 -5.69 -6.39
N ARG A 26 -12.65 -5.33 -6.70
CA ARG A 26 -13.01 -4.84 -8.03
C ARG A 26 -12.29 -3.55 -8.39
N ALA A 27 -12.15 -2.64 -7.44
CA ALA A 27 -11.39 -1.39 -7.65
C ALA A 27 -9.92 -1.69 -7.97
N VAL A 28 -9.29 -2.58 -7.20
CA VAL A 28 -7.89 -2.98 -7.42
C VAL A 28 -7.73 -3.72 -8.75
N VAL A 29 -8.60 -4.66 -9.06
CA VAL A 29 -8.55 -5.42 -10.33
C VAL A 29 -8.74 -4.49 -11.53
N ALA A 30 -9.63 -3.51 -11.44
CA ALA A 30 -9.80 -2.51 -12.50
C ALA A 30 -8.54 -1.68 -12.70
N ALA A 31 -7.89 -1.26 -11.62
CA ALA A 31 -6.63 -0.52 -11.69
C ALA A 31 -5.51 -1.37 -12.32
N ILE A 32 -5.43 -2.66 -11.99
CA ILE A 32 -4.48 -3.60 -12.59
C ILE A 32 -4.75 -3.74 -14.09
N LYS A 33 -6.00 -3.89 -14.48
CA LYS A 33 -6.38 -4.00 -15.90
C LYS A 33 -5.95 -2.77 -16.69
N ASN A 34 -6.19 -1.58 -16.17
CA ASN A 34 -5.76 -0.33 -16.80
C ASN A 34 -4.23 -0.26 -16.90
N LYS A 35 -3.53 -0.67 -15.83
CA LYS A 35 -2.07 -0.70 -15.82
C LYS A 35 -1.51 -1.69 -16.83
N SER A 36 -2.13 -2.86 -16.97
CA SER A 36 -1.70 -3.87 -17.94
C SER A 36 -1.83 -3.37 -19.38
N ILE A 37 -2.86 -2.59 -19.67
CA ILE A 37 -3.03 -1.95 -20.98
C ILE A 37 -1.92 -0.92 -21.23
N GLU A 38 -1.63 -0.09 -20.23
CA GLU A 38 -0.56 0.91 -20.28
C GLU A 38 0.81 0.27 -20.53
N LEU A 39 1.11 -0.81 -19.79
CA LEU A 39 2.38 -1.55 -19.90
C LEU A 39 2.43 -2.50 -21.11
N ARG A 40 1.30 -2.76 -21.73
CA ARG A 40 1.15 -3.76 -22.82
C ARG A 40 1.61 -5.17 -22.41
N GLY A 41 1.32 -5.55 -21.20
CA GLY A 41 1.70 -6.85 -20.65
C GLY A 41 1.30 -7.02 -19.20
N PRO A 42 1.74 -8.13 -18.57
CA PRO A 42 1.38 -8.41 -17.18
C PRO A 42 1.93 -7.34 -16.24
N VAL A 43 1.20 -7.10 -15.15
CA VAL A 43 1.58 -6.12 -14.13
C VAL A 43 2.45 -6.81 -13.08
N PRO A 44 3.69 -6.35 -12.87
CA PRO A 44 4.56 -6.92 -11.83
C PRO A 44 3.98 -6.72 -10.43
N GLU A 45 4.31 -7.62 -9.52
CA GLU A 45 3.83 -7.59 -8.13
C GLU A 45 4.12 -6.24 -7.43
N ARG A 46 5.28 -5.66 -7.68
CA ARG A 46 5.66 -4.33 -7.18
C ARG A 46 4.68 -3.24 -7.61
N GLU A 47 4.24 -3.27 -8.87
CA GLU A 47 3.26 -2.33 -9.41
C GLU A 47 1.87 -2.57 -8.82
N ILE A 48 1.51 -3.82 -8.58
CA ILE A 48 0.25 -4.18 -7.92
C ILE A 48 0.22 -3.60 -6.51
N THR A 49 1.30 -3.73 -5.76
CA THR A 49 1.43 -3.15 -4.42
C THR A 49 1.24 -1.63 -4.46
N ALA A 50 1.87 -0.95 -5.43
CA ALA A 50 1.72 0.49 -5.61
C ALA A 50 0.27 0.91 -5.93
N LEU A 51 -0.43 0.12 -6.74
CA LEU A 51 -1.84 0.36 -7.06
C LEU A 51 -2.74 0.20 -5.83
N ILE A 52 -2.49 -0.81 -5.00
CA ILE A 52 -3.22 -1.02 -3.75
C ILE A 52 -2.96 0.15 -2.78
N GLN A 53 -1.73 0.61 -2.66
CA GLN A 53 -1.38 1.76 -1.82
C GLN A 53 -2.10 3.03 -2.27
N ARG A 54 -2.26 3.23 -3.57
CA ARG A 54 -3.02 4.35 -4.13
C ARG A 54 -4.49 4.28 -3.74
N GLU A 55 -5.10 3.10 -3.85
CA GLU A 55 -6.48 2.89 -3.43
C GLU A 55 -6.67 3.15 -1.92
N VAL A 56 -5.73 2.71 -1.11
CA VAL A 56 -5.73 2.98 0.34
C VAL A 56 -5.69 4.49 0.60
N LYS A 57 -4.81 5.20 -0.08
CA LYS A 57 -4.67 6.66 0.07
C LYS A 57 -5.95 7.39 -0.31
N GLN A 58 -6.56 7.04 -1.44
CA GLN A 58 -7.82 7.62 -1.89
C GLN A 58 -8.95 7.34 -0.90
N CYS A 59 -9.01 6.14 -0.37
CA CYS A 59 -10.01 5.77 0.63
C CYS A 59 -9.85 6.57 1.92
N ARG A 60 -8.62 6.78 2.39
CA ARG A 60 -8.33 7.62 3.56
C ARG A 60 -8.75 9.07 3.35
N GLU A 61 -8.46 9.63 2.18
CA GLU A 61 -8.87 11.00 1.82
C GLU A 61 -10.39 11.13 1.82
N THR A 62 -11.10 10.18 1.21
CA THR A 62 -12.56 10.15 1.20
C THR A 62 -13.13 10.03 2.61
N LEU A 63 -12.51 9.21 3.45
CA LEU A 63 -12.90 9.04 4.86
C LEU A 63 -12.73 10.34 5.65
N ASP A 64 -11.63 11.07 5.44
CA ASP A 64 -11.40 12.36 6.07
C ASP A 64 -12.47 13.39 5.69
N PHE A 65 -12.87 13.44 4.42
CA PHE A 65 -13.98 14.29 3.97
C PHE A 65 -15.30 13.89 4.62
N ALA A 66 -15.57 12.60 4.71
CA ALA A 66 -16.79 12.10 5.35
C ALA A 66 -16.85 12.47 6.84
N ARG A 67 -15.72 12.40 7.54
CA ARG A 67 -15.60 12.81 8.95
C ARG A 67 -15.84 14.31 9.13
N LYS A 68 -15.26 15.14 8.26
CA LYS A 68 -15.49 16.59 8.26
C LYS A 68 -16.93 16.97 7.98
N ALA A 69 -17.60 16.19 7.12
CA ALA A 69 -19.01 16.40 6.79
C ALA A 69 -19.98 15.72 7.77
N ASP A 70 -19.47 15.01 8.77
CA ASP A 70 -20.21 14.29 9.81
C ASP A 70 -21.27 13.33 9.22
N ARG A 71 -20.86 12.57 8.21
CA ARG A 71 -21.71 11.59 7.54
C ARG A 71 -21.46 10.18 8.08
N ALA A 72 -22.13 9.81 9.16
CA ALA A 72 -21.92 8.58 9.91
C ALA A 72 -21.99 7.29 9.05
N ASP A 73 -22.93 7.21 8.14
CA ASP A 73 -23.11 6.07 7.21
C ASP A 73 -21.91 5.91 6.27
N GLN A 74 -21.41 7.01 5.71
CA GLN A 74 -20.25 7.01 4.83
C GLN A 74 -18.96 6.73 5.60
N ILE A 75 -18.83 7.24 6.82
CA ILE A 75 -17.68 6.95 7.69
C ILE A 75 -17.57 5.45 7.93
N ALA A 76 -18.65 4.81 8.36
CA ALA A 76 -18.66 3.37 8.63
C ALA A 76 -18.31 2.55 7.38
N GLU A 77 -18.90 2.91 6.24
CA GLU A 77 -18.65 2.24 4.95
C GLU A 77 -17.20 2.33 4.53
N HIS A 78 -16.61 3.52 4.58
CA HIS A 78 -15.22 3.74 4.16
C HIS A 78 -14.21 3.18 5.16
N GLU A 79 -14.54 3.12 6.44
CA GLU A 79 -13.70 2.43 7.42
C GLU A 79 -13.59 0.94 7.12
N GLN A 80 -14.71 0.30 6.77
CA GLN A 80 -14.73 -1.11 6.36
C GLN A 80 -13.96 -1.33 5.06
N LEU A 81 -14.17 -0.46 4.08
CA LEU A 81 -13.45 -0.52 2.80
C LEU A 81 -11.94 -0.37 3.00
N LEU A 82 -11.53 0.57 3.83
CA LEU A 82 -10.13 0.81 4.16
C LEU A 82 -9.49 -0.42 4.81
N ALA A 83 -10.17 -1.04 5.76
CA ALA A 83 -9.67 -2.24 6.42
C ALA A 83 -9.42 -3.38 5.42
N VAL A 84 -10.32 -3.58 4.47
CA VAL A 84 -10.14 -4.59 3.41
C VAL A 84 -8.94 -4.25 2.53
N LEU A 85 -8.83 -3.01 2.06
CA LEU A 85 -7.72 -2.57 1.21
C LEU A 85 -6.37 -2.73 1.92
N GLU A 86 -6.28 -2.33 3.17
CA GLU A 86 -5.06 -2.49 3.97
C GLU A 86 -4.68 -3.96 4.17
N SER A 87 -5.67 -4.84 4.28
CA SER A 87 -5.43 -6.29 4.42
C SER A 87 -4.78 -6.92 3.19
N LEU A 88 -4.84 -6.25 2.05
CA LEU A 88 -4.21 -6.70 0.80
C LEU A 88 -2.72 -6.37 0.73
N LEU A 89 -2.25 -5.46 1.58
CA LEU A 89 -0.85 -5.07 1.65
C LEU A 89 -0.06 -6.04 2.54
N PRO A 90 1.27 -6.16 2.32
CA PRO A 90 2.14 -6.88 3.26
C PRO A 90 2.06 -6.26 4.65
N ALA A 91 2.38 -7.04 5.68
CA ALA A 91 2.38 -6.56 7.06
C ALA A 91 3.29 -5.34 7.22
N ALA A 92 2.77 -4.29 7.86
CA ALA A 92 3.52 -3.05 8.09
C ALA A 92 4.69 -3.29 9.03
N MET A 93 5.82 -2.66 8.74
CA MET A 93 6.99 -2.66 9.61
C MET A 93 6.76 -1.75 10.81
N SER A 94 7.24 -2.17 11.97
CA SER A 94 7.32 -1.30 13.14
C SER A 94 8.39 -0.21 12.92
N GLU A 95 8.35 0.85 13.72
CA GLU A 95 9.40 1.88 13.67
C GLU A 95 10.78 1.28 13.92
N GLY A 96 10.90 0.37 14.89
CA GLY A 96 12.16 -0.33 15.18
C GLY A 96 12.69 -1.14 14.01
N GLU A 97 11.81 -1.91 13.36
CA GLU A 97 12.16 -2.68 12.15
C GLU A 97 12.59 -1.76 11.01
N LEU A 98 11.90 -0.64 10.83
CA LEU A 98 12.23 0.33 9.79
C LEU A 98 13.58 1.00 10.06
N ARG A 99 13.91 1.35 11.32
CA ARG A 99 15.21 1.87 11.70
C ARG A 99 16.34 0.88 11.42
N GLU A 100 16.15 -0.38 11.78
CA GLU A 100 17.13 -1.46 11.50
C GLU A 100 17.34 -1.64 9.99
N ALA A 101 16.26 -1.61 9.21
CA ALA A 101 16.34 -1.71 7.75
C ALA A 101 17.14 -0.54 7.15
N ILE A 102 16.92 0.68 7.59
CA ILE A 102 17.64 1.86 7.13
C ILE A 102 19.12 1.76 7.52
N GLN A 103 19.43 1.37 8.76
CA GLN A 103 20.80 1.16 9.21
C GLN A 103 21.53 0.13 8.35
N ALA A 104 20.90 -0.99 8.07
CA ALA A 104 21.46 -2.04 7.23
C ALA A 104 21.75 -1.55 5.80
N ILE A 105 20.84 -0.78 5.21
CA ILE A 105 21.01 -0.19 3.88
C ILE A 105 22.18 0.78 3.86
N VAL A 106 22.28 1.65 4.83
CA VAL A 106 23.39 2.62 4.95
C VAL A 106 24.73 1.89 5.12
N ALA A 107 24.76 0.86 5.95
CA ALA A 107 25.97 0.06 6.18
C ALA A 107 26.43 -0.70 4.93
N GLU A 108 25.49 -1.28 4.18
CA GLU A 108 25.77 -2.06 2.97
C GLU A 108 26.16 -1.20 1.77
N THR A 109 25.47 -0.06 1.59
CA THR A 109 25.62 0.78 0.39
C THR A 109 26.56 1.97 0.60
N GLY A 110 26.85 2.34 1.85
CA GLY A 110 27.58 3.57 2.17
C GLY A 110 26.83 4.83 1.80
N ALA A 111 25.51 4.74 1.59
CA ALA A 111 24.69 5.87 1.16
C ALA A 111 24.70 6.98 2.21
N THR A 112 24.90 8.22 1.75
CA THR A 112 24.86 9.43 2.58
C THR A 112 23.66 10.31 2.30
N GLY A 113 22.91 10.01 1.23
CA GLY A 113 21.74 10.75 0.78
C GLY A 113 20.45 10.00 0.95
N LEU A 114 19.35 10.75 1.06
CA LEU A 114 18.00 10.21 1.23
C LEU A 114 17.54 9.36 0.02
N GLY A 115 17.82 9.82 -1.20
CA GLY A 115 17.37 9.17 -2.43
C GLY A 115 17.77 7.69 -2.54
N PRO A 116 19.07 7.36 -2.42
CA PRO A 116 19.52 5.98 -2.48
C PRO A 116 18.92 5.09 -1.38
N VAL A 117 18.77 5.61 -0.17
CA VAL A 117 18.16 4.89 0.95
C VAL A 117 16.69 4.57 0.66
N MET A 118 15.91 5.55 0.19
CA MET A 118 14.50 5.36 -0.14
C MET A 118 14.31 4.40 -1.31
N LYS A 119 15.20 4.45 -2.30
CA LYS A 119 15.19 3.50 -3.42
C LYS A 119 15.39 2.07 -2.93
N ALA A 120 16.37 1.83 -2.08
CA ALA A 120 16.64 0.50 -1.53
C ALA A 120 15.50 -0.01 -0.66
N LEU A 121 14.90 0.86 0.16
CA LEU A 121 13.70 0.52 0.94
C LEU A 121 12.55 0.09 0.03
N GLY A 122 12.31 0.84 -1.03
CA GLY A 122 11.25 0.52 -2.00
C GLY A 122 11.47 -0.80 -2.71
N GLU A 123 12.72 -1.18 -2.97
CA GLU A 123 13.06 -2.46 -3.59
C GLU A 123 12.91 -3.66 -2.64
N ARG A 124 13.27 -3.48 -1.37
CA ARG A 124 13.29 -4.57 -0.37
C ARG A 124 11.99 -4.72 0.41
N TYR A 125 11.31 -3.63 0.71
CA TYR A 125 10.20 -3.59 1.65
C TYR A 125 8.96 -2.86 1.09
N ALA A 126 8.75 -2.92 -0.21
CA ALA A 126 7.61 -2.27 -0.87
C ALA A 126 6.28 -2.62 -0.19
N GLY A 127 5.48 -1.59 0.11
CA GLY A 127 4.16 -1.76 0.71
C GLY A 127 4.15 -2.03 2.21
N ARG A 128 5.31 -2.13 2.86
CA ARG A 128 5.42 -2.43 4.28
C ARG A 128 5.64 -1.22 5.18
N TYR A 129 5.78 -0.05 4.60
CA TYR A 129 6.00 1.20 5.33
C TYR A 129 5.27 2.37 4.66
N ASP A 130 5.03 3.42 5.43
CA ASP A 130 4.55 4.70 4.91
C ASP A 130 5.77 5.52 4.43
N GLY A 131 5.73 5.98 3.19
CA GLY A 131 6.85 6.71 2.58
C GLY A 131 7.23 7.98 3.33
N LYS A 132 6.25 8.69 3.86
CA LYS A 132 6.47 9.93 4.62
C LYS A 132 7.18 9.65 5.95
N THR A 133 6.75 8.63 6.68
CA THR A 133 7.36 8.20 7.94
C THR A 133 8.78 7.69 7.70
N ALA A 134 8.98 6.87 6.68
CA ALA A 134 10.30 6.33 6.32
C ALA A 134 11.27 7.45 5.92
N SER A 135 10.82 8.41 5.15
CA SER A 135 11.61 9.56 4.72
C SER A 135 12.07 10.42 5.91
N ALA A 136 11.15 10.71 6.83
CA ALA A 136 11.47 11.47 8.04
C ALA A 136 12.51 10.74 8.90
N LEU A 137 12.32 9.44 9.08
CA LEU A 137 13.22 8.59 9.86
C LEU A 137 14.61 8.50 9.23
N ALA A 138 14.67 8.30 7.91
CA ALA A 138 15.92 8.23 7.17
C ALA A 138 16.70 9.55 7.25
N ARG A 139 16.03 10.69 7.15
CA ARG A 139 16.66 12.01 7.31
C ARG A 139 17.26 12.18 8.71
N GLU A 140 16.52 11.83 9.74
CA GLU A 140 16.99 11.85 11.12
C GLU A 140 18.24 11.02 11.29
N MET A 141 18.25 9.81 10.76
CA MET A 141 19.39 8.88 10.89
C MET A 141 20.61 9.30 10.07
N LEU A 142 20.42 9.92 8.90
CA LEU A 142 21.51 10.38 8.04
C LEU A 142 22.19 11.66 8.58
N THR A 143 21.48 12.45 9.39
CA THR A 143 21.99 13.69 9.99
C THR A 143 22.60 13.48 11.38
N ALA A 144 22.39 12.32 11.96
CA ALA A 144 22.88 12.00 13.31
C ALA A 144 24.40 11.69 13.33
#